data_1872832b9daa002039c8856076149c25
#
_entry.id   1872832b9daa002039c8856076149c25
#
_cell.length_a   1.000
_cell.length_b   1.000
_cell.length_c   1.000
_cell.angle_alpha   90.00
_cell.angle_beta   90.00
_cell.angle_gamma   90.00
#
_symmetry.space_group_name_H-M   'P 1'
#
loop_
_entity.id
_entity.type
_entity.pdbx_description
1 polymer ?
#
loop_
_entity_poly.entity_id
_entity_poly.type
_entity_poly.pdbx_seq_one_letter_code
_entity_poly.pdbx_strand_id
1 'polypeptide(L)'
;MDEYIPQLTLTPDLNAQPQPEVKQEADLITKAQAAPEAGPDLSALSEQEQQAVLAFSKQIDLENAQQILEYGASAQKNIADFSDTALAKVKTGDLGEIGDMLSGLLVELKTMDEPEKKGIAGLFRKAKINAEEMKSRFATAEVNVDRISGELEKHKITLLKDVAVMDQMYERNLQYFKELTMYILAGKQKLAEARNTTLRQLREKAEASNLPEDAQAANDFENKCVRFEKKLHDLELTRMISLQTAPQIRMIQNNDTALVEKIQTSVLNTIPLWKNQM
;
A
#
# COMPACT_ATOMS: atom_id res chain seq x y z
N MET A 1 -6.11 -21.89 -13.55
CA MET A 1 -5.28 -20.72 -13.17
C MET A 1 -4.37 -21.25 -12.09
N ASP A 2 -3.09 -21.29 -12.35
CA ASP A 2 -2.12 -21.75 -11.35
C ASP A 2 -2.03 -20.69 -10.26
N GLU A 3 -2.29 -21.09 -9.04
CA GLU A 3 -2.20 -20.25 -7.85
C GLU A 3 -0.73 -19.87 -7.65
N TYR A 4 -0.43 -18.56 -7.57
CA TYR A 4 0.92 -18.10 -7.27
C TYR A 4 1.29 -18.47 -5.83
N ILE A 5 2.30 -19.32 -5.69
CA ILE A 5 2.88 -19.67 -4.40
C ILE A 5 4.23 -18.98 -4.30
N PRO A 6 4.45 -18.07 -3.31
CA PRO A 6 5.74 -17.45 -3.11
C PRO A 6 6.85 -18.48 -2.92
N GLN A 7 7.96 -18.33 -3.66
CA GLN A 7 9.13 -19.17 -3.49
C GLN A 7 9.95 -18.71 -2.29
N LEU A 8 9.92 -19.49 -1.22
CA LEU A 8 10.74 -19.23 -0.05
C LEU A 8 12.18 -19.67 -0.34
N THR A 9 13.16 -18.84 0.00
CA THR A 9 14.58 -19.11 -0.20
C THR A 9 15.38 -18.84 1.06
N LEU A 10 16.39 -19.64 1.31
CA LEU A 10 17.34 -19.46 2.40
C LEU A 10 18.55 -18.60 2.00
N THR A 11 18.73 -18.39 0.70
CA THR A 11 19.73 -17.47 0.13
C THR A 11 18.99 -16.29 -0.46
N PRO A 12 19.12 -15.06 0.09
CA PRO A 12 18.39 -13.91 -0.40
C PRO A 12 18.83 -13.50 -1.81
N ASP A 13 17.89 -13.49 -2.76
CA ASP A 13 18.08 -12.79 -4.02
C ASP A 13 17.50 -11.37 -3.88
N LEU A 14 18.40 -10.41 -3.64
CA LEU A 14 18.03 -9.02 -3.42
C LEU A 14 17.56 -8.29 -4.70
N ASN A 15 17.56 -8.96 -5.85
CA ASN A 15 17.19 -8.41 -7.16
C ASN A 15 15.94 -9.07 -7.77
N ALA A 16 15.36 -10.10 -7.13
CA ALA A 16 14.17 -10.76 -7.63
C ALA A 16 12.97 -9.83 -7.62
N GLN A 17 12.30 -9.65 -8.76
CA GLN A 17 11.05 -8.92 -8.87
C GLN A 17 9.88 -9.92 -8.82
N PRO A 18 8.81 -9.66 -8.03
CA PRO A 18 7.64 -10.54 -7.98
C PRO A 18 6.85 -10.50 -9.30
N GLN A 19 6.29 -11.66 -9.67
CA GLN A 19 5.41 -11.78 -10.84
C GLN A 19 3.94 -11.54 -10.43
N PRO A 20 3.08 -11.00 -11.33
CA PRO A 20 1.72 -10.64 -10.99
C PRO A 20 0.73 -11.80 -11.16
N GLU A 21 -0.01 -12.15 -10.11
CA GLU A 21 -1.41 -12.64 -10.19
C GLU A 21 -1.98 -12.85 -8.77
N VAL A 22 -3.04 -12.08 -8.40
CA VAL A 22 -3.55 -12.13 -7.03
C VAL A 22 -5.04 -11.83 -6.93
N LYS A 23 -5.88 -12.82 -6.65
CA LYS A 23 -7.27 -12.61 -6.20
C LYS A 23 -7.58 -13.16 -4.80
N GLN A 24 -6.80 -14.10 -4.27
CA GLN A 24 -7.07 -14.74 -2.97
C GLN A 24 -6.38 -14.05 -1.78
N GLU A 25 -5.41 -13.20 -2.01
CA GLU A 25 -4.58 -12.59 -0.98
C GLU A 25 -5.24 -11.41 -0.25
N ALA A 26 -6.25 -10.77 -0.88
CA ALA A 26 -7.04 -9.72 -0.24
C ALA A 26 -7.73 -10.20 1.05
N ASP A 27 -8.18 -11.46 1.10
CA ASP A 27 -8.82 -12.05 2.27
C ASP A 27 -7.83 -12.23 3.44
N LEU A 28 -6.55 -12.51 3.16
CA LEU A 28 -5.52 -12.64 4.19
C LEU A 28 -5.25 -11.30 4.89
N ILE A 29 -5.13 -10.22 4.13
CA ILE A 29 -4.95 -8.87 4.71
C ILE A 29 -6.20 -8.46 5.48
N THR A 30 -7.40 -8.68 4.94
CA THR A 30 -8.66 -8.33 5.60
C THR A 30 -8.81 -9.06 6.94
N LYS A 31 -8.50 -10.36 7.00
CA LYS A 31 -8.50 -11.13 8.24
C LYS A 31 -7.44 -10.63 9.23
N ALA A 32 -6.23 -10.32 8.75
CA ALA A 32 -5.16 -9.81 9.58
C ALA A 32 -5.44 -8.39 10.10
N GLN A 33 -6.14 -7.54 9.33
CA GLN A 33 -6.59 -6.21 9.77
C GLN A 33 -7.66 -6.27 10.85
N ALA A 34 -8.51 -7.31 10.81
CA ALA A 34 -9.55 -7.51 11.83
C ALA A 34 -8.97 -7.94 13.19
N ALA A 35 -7.78 -8.59 13.20
CA ALA A 35 -7.09 -9.03 14.41
C ALA A 35 -5.57 -8.82 14.26
N PRO A 36 -5.07 -7.59 14.29
CA PRO A 36 -3.66 -7.28 13.98
C PRO A 36 -2.67 -7.90 14.99
N GLU A 37 -3.10 -8.14 16.23
CA GLU A 37 -2.28 -8.78 17.27
C GLU A 37 -2.27 -10.32 17.16
N ALA A 38 -3.20 -10.91 16.39
CA ALA A 38 -3.17 -12.34 16.12
C ALA A 38 -1.99 -12.68 15.18
N GLY A 39 -1.13 -13.55 15.62
CA GLY A 39 -0.02 -14.07 14.80
C GLY A 39 -0.57 -14.78 13.55
N PRO A 40 0.27 -15.01 12.53
CA PRO A 40 -0.12 -15.75 11.35
C PRO A 40 -0.49 -17.20 11.71
N ASP A 41 -1.54 -17.72 11.07
CA ASP A 41 -2.03 -19.08 11.24
C ASP A 41 -1.95 -19.85 9.91
N LEU A 42 -1.48 -21.10 9.99
CA LEU A 42 -1.41 -22.00 8.84
C LEU A 42 -2.77 -22.24 8.18
N SER A 43 -3.85 -22.23 8.95
CA SER A 43 -5.22 -22.43 8.44
C SER A 43 -5.68 -21.33 7.48
N ALA A 44 -4.99 -20.19 7.46
CA ALA A 44 -5.25 -19.07 6.54
C ALA A 44 -4.64 -19.28 5.15
N LEU A 45 -3.77 -20.28 4.98
CA LEU A 45 -3.10 -20.61 3.73
C LEU A 45 -3.81 -21.77 3.00
N SER A 46 -3.69 -21.80 1.68
CA SER A 46 -4.14 -22.95 0.88
C SER A 46 -3.35 -24.22 1.23
N GLU A 47 -3.88 -25.39 0.90
CA GLU A 47 -3.20 -26.66 1.16
C GLU A 47 -1.81 -26.75 0.51
N GLN A 48 -1.66 -26.21 -0.68
CA GLN A 48 -0.37 -26.18 -1.39
C GLN A 48 0.64 -25.29 -0.68
N GLU A 49 0.22 -24.12 -0.20
CA GLU A 49 1.06 -23.21 0.57
C GLU A 49 1.43 -23.79 1.92
N GLN A 50 0.52 -24.46 2.60
CA GLN A 50 0.80 -25.17 3.84
C GLN A 50 1.89 -26.23 3.62
N GLN A 51 1.78 -27.02 2.54
CA GLN A 51 2.80 -27.99 2.17
C GLN A 51 4.15 -27.34 1.85
N ALA A 52 4.15 -26.21 1.13
CA ALA A 52 5.37 -25.44 0.82
C ALA A 52 6.03 -24.93 2.12
N VAL A 53 5.26 -24.37 3.06
CA VAL A 53 5.74 -23.92 4.37
C VAL A 53 6.35 -25.09 5.17
N LEU A 54 5.68 -26.24 5.21
CA LEU A 54 6.19 -27.42 5.92
C LEU A 54 7.43 -28.02 5.26
N ALA A 55 7.49 -28.03 3.92
CA ALA A 55 8.68 -28.49 3.21
C ALA A 55 9.87 -27.55 3.42
N PHE A 56 9.63 -26.24 3.40
CA PHE A 56 10.66 -25.24 3.62
C PHE A 56 11.16 -25.22 5.07
N SER A 57 10.28 -25.41 6.07
CA SER A 57 10.69 -25.46 7.47
C SER A 57 11.75 -26.54 7.76
N LYS A 58 11.71 -27.66 7.04
CA LYS A 58 12.70 -28.75 7.17
C LYS A 58 14.08 -28.39 6.62
N GLN A 59 14.18 -27.40 5.75
CA GLN A 59 15.45 -26.95 5.15
C GLN A 59 16.17 -25.92 6.04
N ILE A 60 15.49 -25.37 7.05
CA ILE A 60 16.07 -24.38 7.95
C ILE A 60 17.04 -25.07 8.89
N ASP A 61 18.30 -24.59 8.89
CA ASP A 61 19.37 -25.08 9.77
C ASP A 61 19.70 -24.03 10.83
N LEU A 62 19.34 -24.30 12.08
CA LEU A 62 19.63 -23.42 13.23
C LEU A 62 21.13 -23.43 13.64
N GLU A 63 21.91 -24.40 13.16
CA GLU A 63 23.35 -24.42 13.34
C GLU A 63 24.08 -23.40 12.43
N ASN A 64 23.49 -23.06 11.31
CA ASN A 64 24.05 -22.12 10.37
C ASN A 64 23.70 -20.67 10.75
N ALA A 65 24.63 -19.99 11.44
CA ALA A 65 24.42 -18.61 11.90
C ALA A 65 24.16 -17.61 10.75
N GLN A 66 24.78 -17.81 9.58
CA GLN A 66 24.57 -16.94 8.43
C GLN A 66 23.17 -17.12 7.86
N GLN A 67 22.68 -18.36 7.74
CA GLN A 67 21.32 -18.64 7.29
C GLN A 67 20.27 -17.98 8.19
N ILE A 68 20.50 -17.97 9.52
CA ILE A 68 19.63 -17.31 10.48
C ILE A 68 19.64 -15.78 10.29
N LEU A 69 20.80 -15.18 10.08
CA LEU A 69 20.93 -13.72 9.85
C LEU A 69 20.21 -13.28 8.57
N GLU A 70 20.34 -14.06 7.51
CA GLU A 70 19.79 -13.77 6.19
C GLU A 70 18.34 -14.24 6.02
N TYR A 71 17.79 -14.97 7.02
CA TYR A 71 16.44 -15.52 6.96
C TYR A 71 15.38 -14.45 6.69
N GLY A 72 14.67 -14.55 5.56
CA GLY A 72 13.65 -13.60 5.17
C GLY A 72 14.17 -12.19 4.83
N ALA A 73 15.48 -11.98 4.69
CA ALA A 73 16.04 -10.66 4.44
C ALA A 73 15.58 -10.05 3.10
N SER A 74 15.41 -10.87 2.04
CA SER A 74 14.85 -10.42 0.76
C SER A 74 13.42 -9.91 0.92
N ALA A 75 12.56 -10.67 1.59
CA ALA A 75 11.18 -10.27 1.83
C ALA A 75 11.09 -8.99 2.69
N GLN A 76 11.95 -8.85 3.71
CA GLN A 76 12.05 -7.61 4.51
C GLN A 76 12.44 -6.41 3.65
N LYS A 77 13.47 -6.57 2.80
CA LYS A 77 13.94 -5.50 1.91
C LYS A 77 12.85 -5.09 0.92
N ASN A 78 12.18 -6.07 0.30
CA ASN A 78 11.09 -5.81 -0.65
C ASN A 78 9.97 -4.97 -0.02
N ILE A 79 9.57 -5.25 1.21
CA ILE A 79 8.56 -4.45 1.94
C ILE A 79 9.08 -3.05 2.29
N ALA A 80 10.32 -2.91 2.72
CA ALA A 80 10.90 -1.61 3.06
C ALA A 80 10.94 -0.70 1.82
N ASP A 81 11.55 -1.17 0.72
CA ASP A 81 11.66 -0.45 -0.55
C ASP A 81 10.27 -0.11 -1.12
N PHE A 82 9.33 -1.02 -0.97
CA PHE A 82 7.94 -0.83 -1.40
C PHE A 82 7.24 0.25 -0.57
N SER A 83 7.33 0.19 0.76
CA SER A 83 6.71 1.18 1.67
C SER A 83 7.25 2.58 1.43
N ASP A 84 8.56 2.73 1.22
CA ASP A 84 9.16 4.02 0.89
C ASP A 84 8.63 4.58 -0.43
N THR A 85 8.45 3.72 -1.43
CA THR A 85 7.87 4.09 -2.74
C THR A 85 6.41 4.50 -2.60
N ALA A 86 5.61 3.75 -1.82
CA ALA A 86 4.21 4.06 -1.56
C ALA A 86 4.07 5.41 -0.83
N LEU A 87 4.86 5.62 0.22
CA LEU A 87 4.85 6.88 0.98
C LEU A 87 5.31 8.09 0.16
N ALA A 88 6.28 7.91 -0.74
CA ALA A 88 6.71 8.97 -1.65
C ALA A 88 5.57 9.39 -2.57
N LYS A 89 4.79 8.46 -3.10
CA LYS A 89 3.63 8.76 -3.94
C LYS A 89 2.50 9.48 -3.18
N VAL A 90 2.29 9.18 -1.90
CA VAL A 90 1.34 9.92 -1.04
C VAL A 90 1.71 11.41 -0.96
N LYS A 91 3.01 11.72 -0.89
CA LYS A 91 3.50 13.10 -0.71
C LYS A 91 3.48 13.93 -1.99
N THR A 92 3.50 13.30 -3.16
CA THR A 92 3.58 13.98 -4.47
C THR A 92 2.21 14.23 -5.12
N GLY A 93 1.13 13.74 -4.53
CA GLY A 93 -0.22 14.00 -5.02
C GLY A 93 -0.58 15.49 -4.86
N ASP A 94 -0.57 16.22 -5.97
CA ASP A 94 -0.84 17.67 -6.01
C ASP A 94 -2.35 17.95 -5.97
N LEU A 95 -2.98 17.44 -4.88
CA LEU A 95 -4.43 17.58 -4.64
C LEU A 95 -4.82 19.06 -4.45
N GLY A 96 -3.88 19.90 -4.02
CA GLY A 96 -4.05 21.34 -3.82
C GLY A 96 -4.30 22.05 -5.14
N GLU A 97 -3.46 21.83 -6.15
CA GLU A 97 -3.55 22.48 -7.45
C GLU A 97 -4.88 22.17 -8.16
N ILE A 98 -5.30 20.89 -8.14
CA ILE A 98 -6.58 20.46 -8.71
C ILE A 98 -7.75 21.10 -7.94
N GLY A 99 -7.67 21.14 -6.61
CA GLY A 99 -8.66 21.82 -5.76
C GLY A 99 -8.78 23.31 -6.07
N ASP A 100 -7.65 23.98 -6.27
CA ASP A 100 -7.59 25.40 -6.62
C ASP A 100 -8.16 25.65 -8.02
N MET A 101 -7.84 24.79 -8.99
CA MET A 101 -8.42 24.87 -10.34
C MET A 101 -9.96 24.67 -10.34
N LEU A 102 -10.45 23.67 -9.60
CA LEU A 102 -11.90 23.43 -9.47
C LEU A 102 -12.59 24.61 -8.76
N SER A 103 -11.96 25.17 -7.73
CA SER A 103 -12.47 26.37 -7.03
C SER A 103 -12.45 27.60 -7.93
N GLY A 104 -11.36 27.79 -8.69
CA GLY A 104 -11.24 28.86 -9.68
C GLY A 104 -12.31 28.77 -10.76
N LEU A 105 -12.56 27.55 -11.28
CA LEU A 105 -13.64 27.30 -12.22
C LEU A 105 -15.00 27.69 -11.65
N LEU A 106 -15.31 27.29 -10.41
CA LEU A 106 -16.56 27.62 -9.75
C LEU A 106 -16.73 29.13 -9.51
N VAL A 107 -15.64 29.83 -9.18
CA VAL A 107 -15.65 31.31 -9.02
C VAL A 107 -15.92 31.97 -10.37
N GLU A 108 -15.23 31.57 -11.44
CA GLU A 108 -15.45 32.11 -12.78
C GLU A 108 -16.91 31.92 -13.25
N LEU A 109 -17.47 30.71 -13.03
CA LEU A 109 -18.87 30.41 -13.38
C LEU A 109 -19.88 31.22 -12.55
N LYS A 110 -19.60 31.49 -11.26
CA LYS A 110 -20.49 32.25 -10.34
C LYS A 110 -20.42 33.75 -10.58
N THR A 111 -19.24 34.30 -10.84
CA THR A 111 -19.06 35.75 -11.02
C THR A 111 -19.84 36.29 -12.24
N MET A 112 -20.19 35.41 -13.16
CA MET A 112 -20.99 35.76 -14.32
C MET A 112 -22.52 35.71 -14.06
N ASP A 113 -22.94 34.92 -13.05
CA ASP A 113 -24.36 34.73 -12.73
C ASP A 113 -24.88 35.76 -11.72
N GLU A 114 -24.02 36.48 -10.97
CA GLU A 114 -24.42 37.55 -10.07
C GLU A 114 -24.37 38.93 -10.76
N PRO A 115 -25.52 39.62 -10.93
CA PRO A 115 -25.49 41.04 -11.22
C PRO A 115 -24.81 41.73 -10.02
N GLU A 116 -23.72 42.50 -10.31
CA GLU A 116 -23.02 43.30 -9.29
C GLU A 116 -24.02 43.96 -8.32
N LYS A 117 -24.12 43.47 -7.09
CA LYS A 117 -24.80 44.17 -6.00
C LYS A 117 -23.99 45.40 -5.61
N LYS A 118 -24.03 46.43 -6.46
CA LYS A 118 -23.59 47.77 -6.07
C LYS A 118 -24.72 48.39 -5.28
N GLY A 119 -24.35 48.90 -4.10
CA GLY A 119 -25.23 49.44 -3.06
C GLY A 119 -26.22 50.51 -3.60
N ILE A 120 -27.10 50.97 -2.69
CA ILE A 120 -28.28 51.85 -2.90
C ILE A 120 -28.09 53.03 -3.85
N ALA A 121 -26.86 53.45 -4.16
CA ALA A 121 -26.53 54.46 -5.18
C ALA A 121 -26.71 53.98 -6.63
N GLY A 122 -26.88 52.65 -6.89
CA GLY A 122 -27.06 52.06 -8.21
C GLY A 122 -28.50 52.12 -8.76
N LEU A 123 -29.49 52.52 -7.94
CA LEU A 123 -30.92 52.55 -8.34
C LEU A 123 -31.25 53.60 -9.36
N PHE A 124 -30.40 54.60 -9.59
CA PHE A 124 -30.64 55.69 -10.55
C PHE A 124 -29.79 55.65 -11.81
N ARG A 125 -28.90 54.69 -11.97
CA ARG A 125 -28.20 54.42 -13.24
C ARG A 125 -28.69 53.08 -13.81
N LYS A 126 -29.79 53.16 -14.59
CA LYS A 126 -29.95 52.25 -15.71
C LYS A 126 -28.79 52.53 -16.69
N ALA A 127 -27.60 52.16 -16.30
CA ALA A 127 -26.53 52.02 -17.26
C ALA A 127 -27.01 50.95 -18.26
N LYS A 128 -27.22 51.33 -19.50
CA LYS A 128 -27.08 50.42 -20.62
C LYS A 128 -25.70 49.78 -20.40
N ILE A 129 -25.65 48.59 -19.78
CA ILE A 129 -24.51 47.70 -19.91
C ILE A 129 -24.47 47.45 -21.40
N ASN A 130 -23.50 48.04 -22.09
CA ASN A 130 -23.38 47.88 -23.52
C ASN A 130 -23.32 46.38 -23.80
N ALA A 131 -24.18 45.88 -24.68
CA ALA A 131 -24.18 44.47 -25.09
C ALA A 131 -22.77 44.03 -25.54
N GLU A 132 -21.95 44.95 -26.00
CA GLU A 132 -20.54 44.75 -26.36
C GLU A 132 -19.63 44.49 -25.14
N GLU A 133 -19.83 45.18 -24.00
CA GLU A 133 -19.08 44.98 -22.79
C GLU A 133 -19.41 43.62 -22.13
N MET A 134 -20.72 43.28 -22.13
CA MET A 134 -21.14 41.95 -21.64
C MET A 134 -20.59 40.85 -22.54
N LYS A 135 -20.66 41.00 -23.86
CA LYS A 135 -20.11 40.06 -24.84
C LYS A 135 -18.58 39.91 -24.69
N SER A 136 -17.84 40.98 -24.39
CA SER A 136 -16.41 40.94 -24.13
C SER A 136 -16.07 40.21 -22.83
N ARG A 137 -16.84 40.43 -21.76
CA ARG A 137 -16.67 39.68 -20.47
C ARG A 137 -16.93 38.18 -20.66
N PHE A 138 -17.99 37.83 -21.39
CA PHE A 138 -18.28 36.42 -21.68
C PHE A 138 -17.17 35.74 -22.50
N ALA A 139 -16.68 36.42 -23.54
CA ALA A 139 -15.58 35.89 -24.34
C ALA A 139 -14.30 35.65 -23.51
N THR A 140 -14.01 36.54 -22.55
CA THR A 140 -12.87 36.38 -21.67
C THR A 140 -13.08 35.22 -20.69
N ALA A 141 -14.26 35.09 -20.10
CA ALA A 141 -14.59 34.01 -19.19
C ALA A 141 -14.58 32.65 -19.92
N GLU A 142 -15.11 32.60 -21.15
CA GLU A 142 -15.12 31.40 -22.00
C GLU A 142 -13.67 30.90 -22.24
N VAL A 143 -12.74 31.79 -22.59
CA VAL A 143 -11.33 31.46 -22.80
C VAL A 143 -10.69 30.93 -21.51
N ASN A 144 -11.00 31.56 -20.37
CA ASN A 144 -10.47 31.08 -19.05
C ASN A 144 -11.02 29.72 -18.68
N VAL A 145 -12.34 29.50 -18.86
CA VAL A 145 -13.00 28.22 -18.59
C VAL A 145 -12.45 27.12 -19.49
N ASP A 146 -12.25 27.41 -20.78
CA ASP A 146 -11.68 26.43 -21.72
C ASP A 146 -10.22 26.07 -21.37
N ARG A 147 -9.41 27.06 -20.94
CA ARG A 147 -8.06 26.81 -20.46
C ARG A 147 -8.07 25.92 -19.22
N ILE A 148 -8.85 26.26 -18.19
CA ILE A 148 -8.98 25.49 -16.97
C ILE A 148 -9.50 24.06 -17.27
N SER A 149 -10.49 23.94 -18.13
CA SER A 149 -11.01 22.65 -18.58
C SER A 149 -9.94 21.78 -19.23
N GLY A 150 -9.11 22.36 -20.09
CA GLY A 150 -8.01 21.64 -20.74
C GLY A 150 -6.93 21.18 -19.76
N GLU A 151 -6.63 21.97 -18.72
CA GLU A 151 -5.72 21.60 -17.65
C GLU A 151 -6.30 20.49 -16.78
N LEU A 152 -7.57 20.60 -16.38
CA LEU A 152 -8.27 19.57 -15.62
C LEU A 152 -8.32 18.22 -16.36
N GLU A 153 -8.53 18.22 -17.68
CA GLU A 153 -8.49 16.98 -18.48
C GLU A 153 -7.10 16.32 -18.46
N LYS A 154 -6.02 17.09 -18.48
CA LYS A 154 -4.66 16.56 -18.35
C LYS A 154 -4.44 15.93 -16.97
N HIS A 155 -4.88 16.62 -15.90
CA HIS A 155 -4.80 16.09 -14.54
C HIS A 155 -5.64 14.83 -14.39
N LYS A 156 -6.85 14.76 -14.99
CA LYS A 156 -7.67 13.54 -15.00
C LYS A 156 -6.93 12.34 -15.60
N ILE A 157 -6.22 12.53 -16.72
CA ILE A 157 -5.43 11.46 -17.33
C ILE A 157 -4.30 11.00 -16.41
N THR A 158 -3.66 11.93 -15.71
CA THR A 158 -2.61 11.59 -14.74
C THR A 158 -3.18 10.81 -13.55
N LEU A 159 -4.29 11.29 -12.97
CA LEU A 159 -4.97 10.61 -11.87
C LEU A 159 -5.43 9.20 -12.24
N LEU A 160 -5.95 8.99 -13.45
CA LEU A 160 -6.34 7.65 -13.93
C LEU A 160 -5.14 6.70 -14.03
N LYS A 161 -3.96 7.20 -14.44
CA LYS A 161 -2.72 6.42 -14.42
C LYS A 161 -2.29 6.10 -12.98
N ASP A 162 -2.41 7.06 -12.07
CA ASP A 162 -2.06 6.87 -10.67
C ASP A 162 -2.99 5.85 -10.00
N VAL A 163 -4.29 5.88 -10.27
CA VAL A 163 -5.25 4.85 -9.84
C VAL A 163 -4.81 3.45 -10.30
N ALA A 164 -4.43 3.29 -11.57
CA ALA A 164 -3.96 2.01 -12.09
C ALA A 164 -2.63 1.55 -11.43
N VAL A 165 -1.72 2.49 -11.16
CA VAL A 165 -0.47 2.21 -10.44
C VAL A 165 -0.77 1.81 -8.99
N MET A 166 -1.75 2.45 -8.33
CA MET A 166 -2.17 2.09 -6.96
C MET A 166 -2.74 0.67 -6.89
N ASP A 167 -3.49 0.22 -7.89
CA ASP A 167 -3.94 -1.18 -7.96
C ASP A 167 -2.77 -2.15 -8.01
N GLN A 168 -1.78 -1.91 -8.89
CA GLN A 168 -0.58 -2.75 -8.97
C GLN A 168 0.23 -2.72 -7.66
N MET A 169 0.31 -1.57 -7.01
CA MET A 169 0.98 -1.45 -5.71
C MET A 169 0.24 -2.24 -4.62
N TYR A 170 -1.09 -2.19 -4.61
CA TYR A 170 -1.87 -2.96 -3.66
C TYR A 170 -1.65 -4.47 -3.85
N GLU A 171 -1.69 -4.96 -5.08
CA GLU A 171 -1.43 -6.37 -5.40
C GLU A 171 -0.01 -6.82 -4.98
N ARG A 172 1.01 -6.00 -5.25
CA ARG A 172 2.37 -6.28 -4.78
C ARG A 172 2.46 -6.33 -3.26
N ASN A 173 1.79 -5.42 -2.58
CA ASN A 173 1.74 -5.44 -1.12
C ASN A 173 1.12 -6.73 -0.57
N LEU A 174 0.07 -7.25 -1.22
CA LEU A 174 -0.53 -8.54 -0.88
C LEU A 174 0.48 -9.69 -1.02
N GLN A 175 1.24 -9.72 -2.12
CA GLN A 175 2.26 -10.75 -2.37
C GLN A 175 3.35 -10.73 -1.29
N TYR A 176 3.88 -9.56 -0.97
CA TYR A 176 4.89 -9.42 0.07
C TYR A 176 4.37 -9.81 1.46
N PHE A 177 3.13 -9.43 1.77
CA PHE A 177 2.48 -9.83 3.00
C PHE A 177 2.36 -11.35 3.12
N LYS A 178 1.97 -12.02 2.05
CA LYS A 178 1.86 -13.47 1.95
C LYS A 178 3.23 -14.14 2.09
N GLU A 179 4.22 -13.68 1.36
CA GLU A 179 5.59 -14.17 1.44
C GLU A 179 6.14 -14.10 2.86
N LEU A 180 6.04 -12.95 3.54
CA LEU A 180 6.45 -12.81 4.93
C LEU A 180 5.66 -13.73 5.87
N THR A 181 4.36 -13.89 5.65
CA THR A 181 3.52 -14.80 6.43
C THR A 181 4.04 -16.24 6.32
N MET A 182 4.39 -16.69 5.13
CA MET A 182 4.94 -18.04 4.91
C MET A 182 6.32 -18.21 5.56
N TYR A 183 7.22 -17.22 5.47
CA TYR A 183 8.51 -17.25 6.19
C TYR A 183 8.30 -17.37 7.70
N ILE A 184 7.43 -16.55 8.29
CA ILE A 184 7.17 -16.56 9.74
C ILE A 184 6.62 -17.91 10.17
N LEU A 185 5.67 -18.47 9.42
CA LEU A 185 5.07 -19.79 9.73
C LEU A 185 6.10 -20.93 9.65
N ALA A 186 6.92 -20.95 8.58
CA ALA A 186 7.96 -21.94 8.41
C ALA A 186 9.01 -21.86 9.55
N GLY A 187 9.41 -20.64 9.90
CA GLY A 187 10.35 -20.41 10.99
C GLY A 187 9.78 -20.80 12.35
N LYS A 188 8.52 -20.48 12.66
CA LYS A 188 7.83 -20.90 13.89
C LYS A 188 7.73 -22.41 13.99
N GLN A 189 7.38 -23.08 12.88
CA GLN A 189 7.33 -24.55 12.81
C GLN A 189 8.71 -25.16 13.13
N LYS A 190 9.78 -24.65 12.52
CA LYS A 190 11.15 -25.10 12.78
C LYS A 190 11.58 -24.86 14.22
N LEU A 191 11.27 -23.69 14.75
CA LEU A 191 11.63 -23.34 16.13
C LEU A 191 10.92 -24.25 17.15
N ALA A 192 9.64 -24.53 16.92
CA ALA A 192 8.88 -25.44 17.77
C ALA A 192 9.43 -26.87 17.70
N GLU A 193 9.77 -27.37 16.50
CA GLU A 193 10.42 -28.66 16.31
C GLU A 193 11.77 -28.70 17.05
N ALA A 194 12.63 -27.73 16.84
CA ALA A 194 13.96 -27.65 17.44
C ALA A 194 13.92 -27.64 18.98
N ARG A 195 12.97 -26.89 19.56
CA ARG A 195 12.79 -26.86 21.03
C ARG A 195 12.25 -28.16 21.57
N ASN A 196 11.31 -28.82 20.88
CA ASN A 196 10.67 -30.04 21.34
C ASN A 196 11.50 -31.31 21.09
N THR A 197 12.48 -31.24 20.19
CA THR A 197 13.33 -32.39 19.85
C THR A 197 14.78 -32.14 20.29
N THR A 198 15.54 -31.41 19.51
CA THR A 198 17.00 -31.23 19.67
C THR A 198 17.35 -30.61 21.02
N LEU A 199 16.73 -29.50 21.40
CA LEU A 199 17.02 -28.83 22.65
C LEU A 199 16.67 -29.72 23.86
N ARG A 200 15.52 -30.41 23.79
CA ARG A 200 15.12 -31.35 24.84
C ARG A 200 16.11 -32.48 24.97
N GLN A 201 16.55 -33.10 23.86
CA GLN A 201 17.55 -34.17 23.89
C GLN A 201 18.88 -33.71 24.46
N LEU A 202 19.36 -32.50 24.12
CA LEU A 202 20.58 -31.91 24.65
C LEU A 202 20.46 -31.66 26.16
N ARG A 203 19.33 -31.20 26.65
CA ARG A 203 19.09 -31.02 28.11
C ARG A 203 19.02 -32.33 28.84
N GLU A 204 18.30 -33.33 28.34
CA GLU A 204 18.24 -34.67 28.92
C GLU A 204 19.64 -35.30 28.99
N LYS A 205 20.47 -35.11 27.97
CA LYS A 205 21.86 -35.57 27.94
C LYS A 205 22.71 -34.87 29.00
N ALA A 206 22.59 -33.56 29.13
CA ALA A 206 23.32 -32.77 30.12
C ALA A 206 22.95 -33.19 31.56
N GLU A 207 21.68 -33.45 31.84
CA GLU A 207 21.20 -33.93 33.12
C GLU A 207 21.72 -35.35 33.44
N ALA A 208 21.76 -36.23 32.42
CA ALA A 208 22.22 -37.60 32.60
C ALA A 208 23.74 -37.70 32.78
N SER A 209 24.53 -36.90 32.05
CA SER A 209 25.98 -36.94 32.06
C SER A 209 26.60 -36.16 33.23
N ASN A 210 25.92 -35.10 33.68
CA ASN A 210 26.45 -34.08 34.61
C ASN A 210 27.78 -33.45 34.13
N LEU A 211 28.06 -33.50 32.82
CA LEU A 211 29.29 -32.93 32.25
C LEU A 211 29.04 -31.45 31.87
N PRO A 212 29.98 -30.54 32.18
CA PRO A 212 29.89 -29.12 31.81
C PRO A 212 29.78 -28.91 30.30
N GLU A 213 30.41 -29.77 29.48
CA GLU A 213 30.40 -29.69 28.03
C GLU A 213 28.99 -29.94 27.45
N ASP A 214 28.25 -30.90 28.01
CA ASP A 214 26.87 -31.18 27.57
C ASP A 214 25.92 -30.08 28.01
N ALA A 215 26.11 -29.51 29.20
CA ALA A 215 25.35 -28.33 29.65
C ALA A 215 25.65 -27.12 28.75
N GLN A 216 26.91 -26.91 28.36
CA GLN A 216 27.28 -25.84 27.42
C GLN A 216 26.65 -26.05 26.06
N ALA A 217 26.64 -27.26 25.51
CA ALA A 217 26.01 -27.57 24.22
C ALA A 217 24.50 -27.27 24.23
N ALA A 218 23.81 -27.60 25.32
CA ALA A 218 22.39 -27.28 25.49
C ALA A 218 22.13 -25.74 25.50
N ASN A 219 22.95 -25.00 26.26
CA ASN A 219 22.89 -23.56 26.38
C ASN A 219 23.18 -22.86 25.01
N ASP A 220 24.20 -23.36 24.29
CA ASP A 220 24.57 -22.80 22.97
C ASP A 220 23.46 -23.01 21.97
N PHE A 221 22.83 -24.18 21.96
CA PHE A 221 21.67 -24.42 21.06
C PHE A 221 20.45 -23.60 21.46
N GLU A 222 20.18 -23.40 22.74
CA GLU A 222 19.12 -22.52 23.22
C GLU A 222 19.34 -21.07 22.75
N ASN A 223 20.59 -20.58 22.84
CA ASN A 223 20.94 -19.26 22.36
C ASN A 223 20.71 -19.12 20.86
N LYS A 224 20.92 -20.17 20.05
CA LYS A 224 20.59 -20.19 18.63
C LYS A 224 19.08 -20.08 18.40
N CYS A 225 18.30 -20.87 19.17
CA CYS A 225 16.82 -20.76 19.12
C CYS A 225 16.33 -19.34 19.47
N VAL A 226 16.88 -18.70 20.50
CA VAL A 226 16.53 -17.33 20.89
C VAL A 226 16.90 -16.32 19.82
N ARG A 227 18.05 -16.46 19.16
CA ARG A 227 18.43 -15.57 18.04
C ARG A 227 17.47 -15.72 16.85
N PHE A 228 17.09 -16.93 16.52
CA PHE A 228 16.13 -17.18 15.45
C PHE A 228 14.74 -16.65 15.80
N GLU A 229 14.29 -16.80 17.03
CA GLU A 229 13.03 -16.23 17.52
C GLU A 229 13.01 -14.70 17.38
N LYS A 230 14.10 -14.00 17.73
CA LYS A 230 14.23 -12.56 17.51
C LYS A 230 14.12 -12.22 16.02
N LYS A 231 14.76 -13.00 15.15
CA LYS A 231 14.64 -12.79 13.70
C LYS A 231 13.20 -12.97 13.20
N LEU A 232 12.48 -13.97 13.72
CA LEU A 232 11.05 -14.14 13.39
C LEU A 232 10.21 -12.96 13.87
N HIS A 233 10.51 -12.41 15.05
CA HIS A 233 9.85 -11.22 15.55
C HIS A 233 10.11 -10.00 14.65
N ASP A 234 11.32 -9.81 14.15
CA ASP A 234 11.65 -8.75 13.19
C ASP A 234 10.83 -8.90 11.88
N LEU A 235 10.63 -10.15 11.41
CA LEU A 235 9.75 -10.40 10.25
C LEU A 235 8.28 -10.09 10.56
N GLU A 236 7.81 -10.38 11.77
CA GLU A 236 6.45 -10.02 12.19
C GLU A 236 6.24 -8.50 12.20
N LEU A 237 7.22 -7.73 12.70
CA LEU A 237 7.17 -6.27 12.65
C LEU A 237 7.13 -5.75 11.20
N THR A 238 7.93 -6.34 10.31
CA THR A 238 7.91 -5.99 8.89
C THR A 238 6.57 -6.35 8.25
N ARG A 239 5.98 -7.48 8.59
CA ARG A 239 4.64 -7.87 8.14
C ARG A 239 3.57 -6.86 8.57
N MET A 240 3.69 -6.30 9.78
CA MET A 240 2.79 -5.23 10.25
C MET A 240 2.89 -3.95 9.40
N ILE A 241 4.06 -3.61 8.87
CA ILE A 241 4.23 -2.48 7.95
C ILE A 241 3.40 -2.72 6.69
N SER A 242 3.49 -3.90 6.07
CA SER A 242 2.68 -4.27 4.90
C SER A 242 1.18 -4.17 5.18
N LEU A 243 0.76 -4.65 6.37
CA LEU A 243 -0.64 -4.58 6.80
C LEU A 243 -1.15 -3.14 6.90
N GLN A 244 -0.32 -2.22 7.40
CA GLN A 244 -0.65 -0.79 7.54
C GLN A 244 -0.59 -0.04 6.20
N THR A 245 0.26 -0.48 5.26
CA THR A 245 0.41 0.15 3.94
C THR A 245 -0.80 -0.11 3.03
N ALA A 246 -1.44 -1.28 3.14
CA ALA A 246 -2.58 -1.65 2.30
C ALA A 246 -3.75 -0.64 2.34
N PRO A 247 -4.30 -0.23 3.50
CA PRO A 247 -5.36 0.77 3.56
C PRO A 247 -4.90 2.17 3.12
N GLN A 248 -3.62 2.51 3.28
CA GLN A 248 -3.08 3.78 2.81
C GLN A 248 -3.10 3.86 1.29
N ILE A 249 -2.70 2.79 0.59
CA ILE A 249 -2.78 2.72 -0.88
C ILE A 249 -4.23 2.88 -1.34
N ARG A 250 -5.18 2.19 -0.70
CA ARG A 250 -6.61 2.30 -1.06
C ARG A 250 -7.18 3.69 -0.77
N MET A 251 -6.73 4.35 0.29
CA MET A 251 -7.15 5.72 0.59
C MET A 251 -6.70 6.70 -0.51
N ILE A 252 -5.47 6.59 -0.98
CA ILE A 252 -4.96 7.43 -2.08
C ILE A 252 -5.77 7.15 -3.34
N GLN A 253 -5.93 5.90 -3.71
CA GLN A 253 -6.70 5.48 -4.88
C GLN A 253 -8.13 6.03 -4.87
N ASN A 254 -8.80 5.97 -3.72
CA ASN A 254 -10.17 6.50 -3.57
C ASN A 254 -10.19 8.03 -3.71
N ASN A 255 -9.19 8.74 -3.17
CA ASN A 255 -9.07 10.18 -3.32
C ASN A 255 -8.87 10.58 -4.79
N ASP A 256 -7.97 9.89 -5.50
CA ASP A 256 -7.72 10.15 -6.93
C ASP A 256 -8.96 9.84 -7.78
N THR A 257 -9.65 8.74 -7.49
CA THR A 257 -10.91 8.39 -8.15
C THR A 257 -11.99 9.47 -7.95
N ALA A 258 -12.15 9.95 -6.70
CA ALA A 258 -13.12 11.02 -6.41
C ALA A 258 -12.78 12.33 -7.12
N LEU A 259 -11.49 12.65 -7.30
CA LEU A 259 -11.08 13.82 -8.09
C LEU A 259 -11.36 13.63 -9.58
N VAL A 260 -11.08 12.45 -10.14
CA VAL A 260 -11.45 12.11 -11.53
C VAL A 260 -12.94 12.32 -11.76
N GLU A 261 -13.79 11.82 -10.86
CA GLU A 261 -15.24 11.99 -10.95
C GLU A 261 -15.66 13.48 -10.90
N LYS A 262 -15.05 14.26 -9.99
CA LYS A 262 -15.33 15.71 -9.89
C LYS A 262 -14.91 16.45 -11.15
N ILE A 263 -13.71 16.18 -11.67
CA ILE A 263 -13.23 16.77 -12.94
C ILE A 263 -14.20 16.41 -14.07
N GLN A 264 -14.54 15.12 -14.20
CA GLN A 264 -15.43 14.65 -15.24
C GLN A 264 -16.81 15.33 -15.16
N THR A 265 -17.39 15.45 -13.97
CA THR A 265 -18.67 16.14 -13.75
C THR A 265 -18.58 17.61 -14.11
N SER A 266 -17.49 18.29 -13.75
CA SER A 266 -17.28 19.70 -14.06
C SER A 266 -17.16 19.92 -15.58
N VAL A 267 -16.34 19.12 -16.24
CA VAL A 267 -16.07 19.26 -17.68
C VAL A 267 -17.27 18.85 -18.54
N LEU A 268 -17.96 17.74 -18.20
CA LEU A 268 -19.05 17.21 -19.04
C LEU A 268 -20.42 17.80 -18.75
N ASN A 269 -20.66 18.27 -17.52
CA ASN A 269 -21.97 18.75 -17.12
C ASN A 269 -21.98 20.25 -16.79
N THR A 270 -21.09 20.69 -15.87
CA THR A 270 -21.15 22.07 -15.35
C THR A 270 -20.78 23.10 -16.41
N ILE A 271 -19.68 22.89 -17.13
CA ILE A 271 -19.22 23.81 -18.18
C ILE A 271 -20.21 23.91 -19.35
N PRO A 272 -20.71 22.80 -19.95
CA PRO A 272 -21.71 22.90 -21.02
C PRO A 272 -23.03 23.53 -20.59
N LEU A 273 -23.51 23.26 -19.37
CA LEU A 273 -24.69 23.92 -18.82
C LEU A 273 -24.49 25.43 -18.75
N TRP A 274 -23.35 25.86 -18.21
CA TRP A 274 -23.00 27.29 -18.13
C TRP A 274 -22.92 27.92 -19.53
N LYS A 275 -22.24 27.28 -20.50
CA LYS A 275 -22.17 27.76 -21.88
C LYS A 275 -23.53 27.89 -22.57
N ASN A 276 -24.48 27.00 -22.25
CA ASN A 276 -25.83 27.03 -22.80
C ASN A 276 -26.73 28.12 -22.19
N GLN A 277 -26.37 28.64 -21.01
CA GLN A 277 -27.10 29.72 -20.32
C GLN A 277 -26.66 31.11 -20.78
N MET A 278 -25.54 31.21 -21.47
CA MET A 278 -25.01 32.43 -22.12
C MET A 278 -25.61 32.67 -23.47
#